data_f132f65b769a252667b6bac5b8b5fc67
#
_entry.id   f132f65b769a252667b6bac5b8b5fc67
#
_cell.length_a   1.000
_cell.length_b   1.000
_cell.length_c   1.000
_cell.angle_alpha   90.00
_cell.angle_beta   90.00
_cell.angle_gamma   90.00
#
_symmetry.space_group_name_H-M   'P 1'
#
loop_
_entity.id
_entity.type
_entity.pdbx_description
1 polymer ?
#
loop_
_entity_poly.entity_id
_entity_poly.type
_entity_poly.pdbx_seq_one_letter_code
_entity_poly.pdbx_strand_id
1 'polypeptide(L)'
;MHMIKLCVGVSSFEELESYRNERAHWWDADYGEDVHVHRTRMMPKRAAEMEGQASIYWVIGGQVVCRQPIQRLAPYTDPEGKNYCDIILAPDLIRTVPYPKRPFQGWRYLKPDDAPPDLGANENADSLALAADLAKLGLI
;
A
#
# COMPACT_ATOMS: atom_id res chain seq x y z
N MET A 1 -9.17 -10.66 1.52
CA MET A 1 -8.36 -10.12 2.63
C MET A 1 -7.27 -9.23 2.06
N HIS A 2 -7.14 -8.01 2.56
CA HIS A 2 -6.12 -7.06 2.14
C HIS A 2 -5.00 -6.95 3.16
N MET A 3 -4.00 -6.14 2.84
CA MET A 3 -2.94 -5.74 3.78
C MET A 3 -3.02 -4.25 4.07
N ILE A 4 -2.59 -3.87 5.26
CA ILE A 4 -2.41 -2.46 5.64
C ILE A 4 -1.02 -2.30 6.25
N LYS A 5 -0.30 -1.24 5.87
CA LYS A 5 1.07 -1.02 6.30
C LYS A 5 1.40 0.47 6.34
N LEU A 6 2.22 0.87 7.32
CA LEU A 6 2.79 2.20 7.36
C LEU A 6 3.79 2.36 6.20
N CYS A 7 3.67 3.44 5.45
CA CYS A 7 4.61 3.78 4.39
C CYS A 7 5.78 4.55 4.99
N VAL A 8 6.81 3.82 5.42
CA VAL A 8 7.97 4.38 6.12
C VAL A 8 8.77 5.31 5.21
N GLY A 9 9.15 6.47 5.73
CA GLY A 9 9.98 7.44 5.01
C GLY A 9 9.23 8.31 4.01
N VAL A 10 7.91 8.25 4.00
CA VAL A 10 7.05 9.00 3.09
C VAL A 10 6.06 9.82 3.90
N SER A 11 5.92 11.11 3.59
CA SER A 11 5.06 12.02 4.34
C SER A 11 3.81 12.48 3.55
N SER A 12 3.70 12.15 2.26
CA SER A 12 2.54 12.50 1.44
C SER A 12 2.34 11.49 0.31
N PHE A 13 1.13 11.46 -0.25
CA PHE A 13 0.83 10.66 -1.44
C PHE A 13 1.73 11.06 -2.62
N GLU A 14 1.91 12.34 -2.82
CA GLU A 14 2.73 12.88 -3.91
C GLU A 14 4.18 12.44 -3.79
N GLU A 15 4.70 12.38 -2.57
CA GLU A 15 6.05 11.89 -2.32
C GLU A 15 6.18 10.40 -2.64
N LEU A 16 5.18 9.59 -2.29
CA LEU A 16 5.16 8.17 -2.64
C LEU A 16 5.12 8.00 -4.17
N GLU A 17 4.30 8.78 -4.84
CA GLU A 17 4.17 8.74 -6.30
C GLU A 17 5.50 9.05 -6.97
N SER A 18 6.18 10.11 -6.53
CA SER A 18 7.50 10.48 -7.03
C SER A 18 8.53 9.38 -6.80
N TYR A 19 8.52 8.81 -5.61
CA TYR A 19 9.43 7.72 -5.25
C TYR A 19 9.22 6.49 -6.14
N ARG A 20 7.98 6.13 -6.41
CA ARG A 20 7.65 5.01 -7.29
C ARG A 20 8.09 5.28 -8.73
N ASN A 21 7.89 6.50 -9.22
CA ASN A 21 8.30 6.89 -10.57
C ASN A 21 9.82 6.85 -10.75
N GLU A 22 10.57 7.28 -9.75
CA GLU A 22 12.04 7.23 -9.78
C GLU A 22 12.57 5.80 -9.83
N ARG A 23 11.82 4.84 -9.31
CA ARG A 23 12.23 3.43 -9.22
C ARG A 23 11.44 2.51 -10.14
N ALA A 24 10.83 3.05 -11.18
CA ALA A 24 9.93 2.31 -12.06
C ALA A 24 10.56 1.07 -12.68
N HIS A 25 11.88 1.04 -12.88
CA HIS A 25 12.58 -0.07 -13.54
C HIS A 25 13.52 -0.86 -12.63
N TRP A 26 13.53 -0.57 -11.34
CA TRP A 26 14.46 -1.23 -10.40
C TRP A 26 14.30 -2.75 -10.33
N TRP A 27 13.11 -3.24 -10.59
CA TRP A 27 12.78 -4.65 -10.40
C TRP A 27 12.58 -5.42 -11.71
N ASP A 28 12.85 -4.78 -12.86
CA ASP A 28 12.63 -5.38 -14.17
C ASP A 28 13.36 -6.71 -14.34
N ALA A 29 14.62 -6.77 -13.88
CA ALA A 29 15.44 -7.97 -14.02
C ALA A 29 14.98 -9.10 -13.11
N ASP A 30 14.41 -8.79 -11.93
CA ASP A 30 14.04 -9.80 -10.93
C ASP A 30 12.61 -10.31 -11.09
N TYR A 31 11.68 -9.42 -11.44
CA TYR A 31 10.25 -9.73 -11.42
C TYR A 31 9.50 -9.32 -12.70
N GLY A 32 10.20 -8.81 -13.69
CA GLY A 32 9.58 -8.34 -14.93
C GLY A 32 9.23 -6.85 -14.89
N GLU A 33 8.73 -6.36 -16.00
CA GLU A 33 8.41 -4.94 -16.18
C GLU A 33 7.12 -4.56 -15.44
N ASP A 34 6.98 -3.26 -15.19
CA ASP A 34 5.78 -2.65 -14.62
C ASP A 34 5.37 -3.21 -13.27
N VAL A 35 6.34 -3.49 -12.40
CA VAL A 35 6.06 -3.89 -11.03
C VAL A 35 6.84 -3.00 -10.06
N HIS A 36 6.28 -2.85 -8.86
CA HIS A 36 6.98 -2.28 -7.71
C HIS A 36 7.08 -3.35 -6.64
N VAL A 37 8.18 -3.40 -5.92
CA VAL A 37 8.38 -4.42 -4.89
C VAL A 37 8.60 -3.76 -3.55
N HIS A 38 7.84 -4.21 -2.56
CA HIS A 38 8.05 -3.83 -1.18
C HIS A 38 8.42 -5.07 -0.38
N ARG A 39 9.60 -5.06 0.25
CA ARG A 39 10.09 -6.20 1.03
C ARG A 39 9.70 -6.04 2.49
N THR A 40 9.11 -7.08 3.07
CA THR A 40 8.75 -7.14 4.47
C THR A 40 9.17 -8.47 5.07
N ARG A 41 9.19 -8.56 6.41
CA ARG A 41 9.73 -9.75 7.09
C ARG A 41 8.81 -10.96 7.00
N MET A 42 7.52 -10.77 7.15
CA MET A 42 6.60 -11.89 7.33
C MET A 42 5.76 -12.17 6.09
N MET A 43 5.80 -13.40 5.64
CA MET A 43 4.90 -13.89 4.60
C MET A 43 3.51 -14.10 5.19
N PRO A 44 2.45 -13.52 4.60
CA PRO A 44 1.10 -13.80 5.07
C PRO A 44 0.73 -15.27 4.93
N LYS A 45 0.11 -15.84 5.94
CA LYS A 45 -0.41 -17.21 5.85
C LYS A 45 -1.50 -17.35 4.81
N ARG A 46 -2.21 -16.26 4.53
CA ARG A 46 -3.31 -16.22 3.55
C ARG A 46 -2.85 -15.69 2.19
N ALA A 47 -1.56 -15.83 1.85
CA ALA A 47 -1.00 -15.30 0.62
C ALA A 47 -1.77 -15.75 -0.63
N ALA A 48 -2.16 -17.01 -0.71
CA ALA A 48 -2.87 -17.54 -1.88
C ALA A 48 -4.22 -16.84 -2.13
N GLU A 49 -4.88 -16.35 -1.07
CA GLU A 49 -6.14 -15.61 -1.19
C GLU A 49 -5.93 -14.17 -1.62
N MET A 50 -4.69 -13.67 -1.51
CA MET A 50 -4.37 -12.26 -1.70
C MET A 50 -3.78 -11.98 -3.09
N GLU A 51 -3.05 -12.93 -3.64
CA GLU A 51 -2.40 -12.76 -4.94
C GLU A 51 -3.41 -12.50 -6.05
N GLY A 52 -3.22 -11.39 -6.76
CA GLY A 52 -4.10 -11.00 -7.86
C GLY A 52 -5.48 -10.49 -7.46
N GLN A 53 -5.80 -10.45 -6.17
CA GLN A 53 -7.15 -10.09 -5.69
C GLN A 53 -7.15 -9.00 -4.63
N ALA A 54 -6.07 -8.86 -3.86
CA ALA A 54 -5.98 -7.93 -2.75
C ALA A 54 -5.15 -6.70 -3.10
N SER A 55 -5.20 -5.72 -2.22
CA SER A 55 -4.32 -4.54 -2.27
C SER A 55 -3.61 -4.36 -0.95
N ILE A 56 -2.48 -3.66 -0.99
CA ILE A 56 -1.87 -3.10 0.20
C ILE A 56 -2.37 -1.66 0.36
N TYR A 57 -2.88 -1.35 1.55
CA TYR A 57 -3.36 0.00 1.90
C TYR A 57 -2.26 0.71 2.66
N TRP A 58 -1.84 1.86 2.15
CA TRP A 58 -0.71 2.60 2.69
C TRP A 58 -1.16 3.65 3.69
N VAL A 59 -0.57 3.61 4.89
CA VAL A 59 -0.78 4.64 5.92
C VAL A 59 0.31 5.68 5.79
N ILE A 60 -0.08 6.91 5.53
CA ILE A 60 0.81 8.05 5.37
C ILE A 60 0.25 9.22 6.20
N GLY A 61 1.08 9.78 7.08
CA GLY A 61 0.66 10.92 7.90
C GLY A 61 -0.51 10.60 8.84
N GLY A 62 -0.58 9.36 9.34
CA GLY A 62 -1.63 8.96 10.26
C GLY A 62 -2.96 8.61 9.60
N GLN A 63 -2.98 8.45 8.27
CA GLN A 63 -4.20 8.13 7.52
C GLN A 63 -3.90 7.13 6.42
N VAL A 64 -4.83 6.22 6.16
CA VAL A 64 -4.83 5.47 4.90
C VAL A 64 -5.21 6.46 3.80
N VAL A 65 -4.40 6.58 2.76
CA VAL A 65 -4.63 7.56 1.68
C VAL A 65 -4.63 6.94 0.29
N CYS A 66 -4.10 5.72 0.15
CA CYS A 66 -4.09 5.04 -1.14
C CYS A 66 -3.91 3.53 -0.95
N ARG A 67 -4.16 2.80 -2.04
CA ARG A 67 -3.88 1.37 -2.10
C ARG A 67 -3.12 1.03 -3.37
N GLN A 68 -2.48 -0.11 -3.38
CA GLN A 68 -1.75 -0.61 -4.52
C GLN A 68 -2.07 -2.10 -4.70
N PRO A 69 -2.53 -2.54 -5.88
CA PRO A 69 -2.90 -3.94 -6.09
C PRO A 69 -1.70 -4.88 -5.91
N ILE A 70 -1.92 -6.00 -5.23
CA ILE A 70 -0.93 -7.05 -5.02
C ILE A 70 -1.03 -8.05 -6.15
N GLN A 71 0.04 -8.20 -6.94
CA GLN A 71 0.10 -9.21 -8.00
C GLN A 71 0.55 -10.55 -7.45
N ARG A 72 1.63 -10.55 -6.67
CA ARG A 72 2.22 -11.76 -6.09
C ARG A 72 2.84 -11.48 -4.73
N LEU A 73 3.00 -12.54 -3.96
CA LEU A 73 3.73 -12.53 -2.69
C LEU A 73 4.82 -13.60 -2.81
N ALA A 74 6.06 -13.19 -2.98
CA ALA A 74 7.17 -14.08 -3.26
C ALA A 74 8.11 -14.21 -2.06
N PRO A 75 8.47 -15.43 -1.67
CA PRO A 75 9.49 -15.60 -0.63
C PRO A 75 10.85 -15.16 -1.15
N TYR A 76 11.59 -14.50 -0.29
CA TYR A 76 12.97 -14.12 -0.59
C TYR A 76 13.84 -14.46 0.61
N THR A 77 14.99 -15.08 0.34
CA THR A 77 15.99 -15.39 1.36
C THR A 77 17.27 -14.62 1.01
N ASP A 78 17.76 -13.82 1.94
CA ASP A 78 18.97 -13.05 1.71
C ASP A 78 20.24 -13.93 1.79
N PRO A 79 21.42 -13.38 1.44
CA PRO A 79 22.68 -14.15 1.52
C PRO A 79 23.03 -14.64 2.93
N GLU A 80 22.47 -14.02 3.96
CA GLU A 80 22.69 -14.41 5.36
C GLU A 80 21.67 -15.45 5.84
N GLY A 81 20.76 -15.89 4.99
CA GLY A 81 19.76 -16.89 5.31
C GLY A 81 18.48 -16.33 5.96
N LYS A 82 18.31 -15.03 6.01
CA LYS A 82 17.08 -14.42 6.52
C LYS A 82 15.95 -14.48 5.49
N ASN A 83 14.77 -14.84 5.96
CA ASN A 83 13.59 -14.94 5.12
C ASN A 83 12.77 -13.65 5.13
N TYR A 84 12.29 -13.26 3.95
CA TYR A 84 11.47 -12.09 3.73
C TYR A 84 10.31 -12.44 2.80
N CYS A 85 9.36 -11.54 2.72
CA CYS A 85 8.30 -11.57 1.72
C CYS A 85 8.47 -10.37 0.79
N ASP A 86 8.61 -10.62 -0.50
CA ASP A 86 8.56 -9.58 -1.52
C ASP A 86 7.13 -9.42 -1.97
N ILE A 87 6.55 -8.26 -1.66
CA ILE A 87 5.21 -7.90 -2.09
C ILE A 87 5.34 -7.27 -3.46
N ILE A 88 4.94 -8.00 -4.50
CA ILE A 88 5.04 -7.56 -5.88
C ILE A 88 3.74 -6.86 -6.24
N LEU A 89 3.84 -5.58 -6.51
CA LEU A 89 2.71 -4.66 -6.65
C LEU A 89 2.57 -4.19 -8.09
N ALA A 90 1.33 -4.01 -8.53
CA ALA A 90 1.06 -3.27 -9.75
C ALA A 90 1.53 -1.82 -9.59
N PRO A 91 1.91 -1.12 -10.66
CA PRO A 91 2.44 0.24 -10.55
C PRO A 91 1.38 1.28 -10.17
N ASP A 92 0.11 0.92 -10.24
CA ASP A 92 -0.99 1.87 -10.02
C ASP A 92 -1.16 2.21 -8.55
N LEU A 93 -1.07 3.49 -8.22
CA LEU A 93 -1.41 4.01 -6.91
C LEU A 93 -2.83 4.56 -6.97
N ILE A 94 -3.75 3.88 -6.28
CA ILE A 94 -5.17 4.22 -6.31
C ILE A 94 -5.51 4.97 -5.03
N ARG A 95 -5.92 6.22 -5.16
CA ARG A 95 -6.31 7.03 -4.00
C ARG A 95 -7.57 6.51 -3.36
N THR A 96 -7.59 6.51 -2.04
CA THR A 96 -8.76 6.15 -1.25
C THR A 96 -9.29 7.38 -0.51
N VAL A 97 -10.52 7.27 -0.02
CA VAL A 97 -11.02 8.22 0.98
C VAL A 97 -10.07 8.12 2.18
N PRO A 98 -9.54 9.26 2.67
CA PRO A 98 -8.65 9.24 3.83
C PRO A 98 -9.34 8.64 5.06
N TYR A 99 -8.63 7.78 5.76
CA TYR A 99 -9.15 7.11 6.95
C TYR A 99 -8.08 7.11 8.04
N PRO A 100 -8.38 7.60 9.27
CA PRO A 100 -7.37 7.69 10.31
C PRO A 100 -6.90 6.30 10.75
N LYS A 101 -5.58 6.19 10.95
CA LYS A 101 -4.96 4.96 11.44
C LYS A 101 -3.72 5.28 12.23
N ARG A 102 -3.64 4.77 13.46
CA ARG A 102 -2.44 4.93 14.29
C ARG A 102 -1.28 4.15 13.68
N PRO A 103 -0.05 4.67 13.76
CA PRO A 103 1.13 3.94 13.31
C PRO A 103 1.29 2.61 14.04
N PHE A 104 1.80 1.61 13.31
CA PHE A 104 2.12 0.30 13.83
C PHE A 104 3.30 -0.29 13.05
N GLN A 105 3.95 -1.29 13.58
CA GLN A 105 5.09 -1.94 12.91
C GLN A 105 4.63 -3.08 12.02
N GLY A 106 5.34 -3.26 10.89
CA GLY A 106 5.06 -4.33 9.95
C GLY A 106 3.76 -4.11 9.21
N TRP A 107 3.19 -5.18 8.71
CA TRP A 107 1.90 -5.17 8.05
C TRP A 107 0.85 -5.87 8.92
N ARG A 108 -0.42 -5.59 8.63
CA ARG A 108 -1.54 -6.29 9.25
C ARG A 108 -2.55 -6.68 8.18
N TYR A 109 -3.37 -7.67 8.48
CA TYR A 109 -4.53 -7.95 7.63
C TYR A 109 -5.56 -6.83 7.74
N LEU A 110 -6.19 -6.52 6.62
CA LEU A 110 -7.29 -5.56 6.56
C LEU A 110 -8.48 -6.26 5.89
N LYS A 111 -9.57 -6.38 6.64
CA LYS A 111 -10.79 -6.99 6.09
C LYS A 111 -11.37 -6.09 5.00
N PRO A 112 -11.96 -6.68 3.93
CA PRO A 112 -12.59 -5.87 2.87
C PRO A 112 -13.61 -4.87 3.39
N ASP A 113 -14.37 -5.23 4.42
CA ASP A 113 -15.38 -4.34 5.00
C ASP A 113 -14.77 -3.15 5.75
N ASP A 114 -13.53 -3.27 6.20
CA ASP A 114 -12.82 -2.21 6.91
C ASP A 114 -11.97 -1.35 5.98
N ALA A 115 -11.83 -1.74 4.72
CA ALA A 115 -11.03 -1.00 3.75
C ALA A 115 -11.78 0.26 3.29
N PRO A 116 -11.13 1.44 3.32
CA PRO A 116 -11.79 2.65 2.83
C PRO A 116 -12.04 2.55 1.33
N PRO A 117 -13.14 3.16 0.84
CA PRO A 117 -13.44 3.13 -0.59
C PRO A 117 -12.45 3.98 -1.39
N ASP A 118 -12.33 3.67 -2.67
CA ASP A 118 -11.54 4.48 -3.58
C ASP A 118 -12.19 5.84 -3.77
N LEU A 119 -11.35 6.87 -3.98
CA LEU A 119 -11.88 8.17 -4.40
C LEU A 119 -12.44 8.04 -5.81
N GLY A 120 -13.65 8.56 -6.00
CA GLY A 120 -14.26 8.57 -7.32
C GLY A 120 -13.54 9.49 -8.29
N ALA A 121 -13.68 9.21 -9.60
CA ALA A 121 -13.04 10.00 -10.65
C ALA A 121 -13.51 11.47 -10.67
N ASN A 122 -14.65 11.76 -10.04
CA ASN A 122 -15.22 13.11 -9.97
C ASN A 122 -14.81 13.90 -8.72
N GLU A 123 -14.01 13.28 -7.85
CA GLU A 123 -13.51 13.96 -6.66
C GLU A 123 -12.49 15.02 -7.05
N ASN A 124 -12.59 16.18 -6.44
CA ASN A 124 -11.69 17.30 -6.69
C ASN A 124 -10.83 17.60 -5.45
N ALA A 125 -9.91 18.58 -5.57
CA ALA A 125 -9.02 18.94 -4.48
C ALA A 125 -9.77 19.39 -3.22
N ASP A 126 -10.89 20.09 -3.38
CA ASP A 126 -11.69 20.58 -2.25
C ASP A 126 -12.38 19.42 -1.54
N SER A 127 -12.96 18.47 -2.28
CA SER A 127 -13.55 17.27 -1.72
C SER A 127 -12.52 16.42 -1.00
N LEU A 128 -11.33 16.31 -1.56
CA LEU A 128 -10.23 15.56 -0.94
C LEU A 128 -9.77 16.22 0.36
N ALA A 129 -9.62 17.53 0.36
CA ALA A 129 -9.22 18.30 1.55
C ALA A 129 -10.25 18.16 2.66
N LEU A 130 -11.56 18.27 2.32
CA LEU A 130 -12.63 18.10 3.29
C LEU A 130 -12.63 16.67 3.86
N ALA A 131 -12.48 15.65 3.04
CA ALA A 131 -12.42 14.27 3.49
C ALA A 131 -11.25 14.04 4.44
N ALA A 132 -10.09 14.62 4.15
CA ALA A 132 -8.91 14.52 5.02
C ALA A 132 -9.15 15.20 6.37
N ASP A 133 -9.79 16.37 6.39
CA ASP A 133 -10.13 17.08 7.62
C ASP A 133 -11.12 16.28 8.47
N LEU A 134 -12.15 15.71 7.84
CA LEU A 134 -13.12 14.88 8.54
C LEU A 134 -12.48 13.61 9.11
N ALA A 135 -11.55 13.00 8.40
CA ALA A 135 -10.82 11.84 8.87
C ALA A 135 -9.97 12.18 10.09
N LYS A 136 -9.29 13.33 10.10
CA LYS A 136 -8.52 13.80 11.26
C LYS A 136 -9.37 14.00 12.50
N LEU A 137 -10.63 14.40 12.31
CA LEU A 137 -11.57 14.58 13.38
C LEU A 137 -12.27 13.28 13.80
N GLY A 138 -11.99 12.17 13.12
CA GLY A 138 -12.62 10.89 13.40
C GLY A 138 -14.08 10.78 12.97
N LEU A 139 -14.50 11.59 12.00
CA LEU A 139 -15.89 11.65 11.55
C LEU A 139 -16.20 10.75 10.35
N ILE A 140 -15.18 10.18 9.75
CA ILE A 140 -15.33 9.23 8.64
C ILE A 140 -14.38 8.05 8.78
#